data_37a69f56a40601602ad7d398d59dfbee
#
_entry.id   37a69f56a40601602ad7d398d59dfbee
#
_cell.length_a   1.000
_cell.length_b   1.000
_cell.length_c   1.000
_cell.angle_alpha   90.00
_cell.angle_beta   90.00
_cell.angle_gamma   90.00
#
_symmetry.space_group_name_H-M   'P 1'
#
loop_
_entity.id
_entity.type
_entity.pdbx_description
1 polymer ?
#
loop_
_entity_poly.entity_id
_entity_poly.type
_entity_poly.pdbx_seq_one_letter_code
_entity_poly.pdbx_strand_id
1 'polypeptide(L)'
;MFFLRTTGFLTLLSLAASQTQRRHNEYVVLEGHTQRENYHSPLPHTYIEEDDLPDNWDWRNAYGTSFTTHALNQHIPQYCGSCWAHGALSSLGDRIKIARNATGGDEINLSIQYILNCATDTAGSCHGGSHTGTYEFIVQSGFVPYDTCQPYLACSSESTEGFCEHVDTTCSAANTCKTCDTFGGMGGQCTEIDVMPNATIAEYGTYSFLTNPSGIVHQIQSEIFARGPVATGVNAEPIVEYVGGRVNDTKIWHMMVNHIVSIVGWETDPDTGNVYWIVRNSWGQYWGEMGYFRILAGHNSLGIEMEVAWATPGEFTVHNFPCYEDGANCNGSGAVVGTHVYQDPSKDVQAVKERLLRDKEQQIKLLRRK
;
A
#
# COMPACT_ATOMS: atom_id res chain seq x y z
N MET A 1 21.09 -78.47 -8.26
CA MET A 1 21.65 -77.54 -7.25
C MET A 1 21.46 -76.11 -7.76
N PHE A 2 20.31 -75.50 -7.44
CA PHE A 2 19.95 -74.16 -7.92
C PHE A 2 20.20 -73.15 -6.81
N PHE A 3 21.09 -72.18 -7.07
CA PHE A 3 21.29 -71.03 -6.19
C PHE A 3 20.38 -69.89 -6.62
N LEU A 4 19.38 -69.58 -5.82
CA LEU A 4 18.65 -68.30 -5.88
C LEU A 4 19.50 -67.18 -5.29
N ARG A 5 19.80 -66.18 -6.10
CA ARG A 5 20.33 -64.86 -5.64
C ARG A 5 19.16 -63.92 -5.42
N THR A 6 18.89 -63.58 -4.18
CA THR A 6 17.99 -62.49 -3.80
C THR A 6 18.74 -61.17 -3.84
N THR A 7 18.46 -60.32 -4.83
CA THR A 7 18.88 -58.92 -4.87
C THR A 7 17.92 -58.09 -4.08
N GLY A 8 18.33 -57.66 -2.90
CA GLY A 8 17.59 -56.68 -2.10
C GLY A 8 17.73 -55.29 -2.71
N PHE A 9 16.59 -54.70 -3.11
CA PHE A 9 16.48 -53.29 -3.47
C PHE A 9 16.40 -52.47 -2.18
N LEU A 10 17.47 -51.77 -1.82
CA LEU A 10 17.42 -50.66 -0.85
C LEU A 10 16.85 -49.44 -1.53
N THR A 11 15.58 -49.14 -1.28
CA THR A 11 14.99 -47.85 -1.59
C THR A 11 15.50 -46.82 -0.55
N LEU A 12 16.41 -46.00 -0.96
CA LEU A 12 16.76 -44.76 -0.25
C LEU A 12 15.59 -43.77 -0.38
N LEU A 13 14.78 -43.67 0.66
CA LEU A 13 13.88 -42.52 0.84
C LEU A 13 14.78 -41.32 1.17
N SER A 14 15.05 -40.47 0.18
CA SER A 14 15.56 -39.13 0.40
C SER A 14 14.42 -38.31 1.04
N LEU A 15 14.49 -38.14 2.36
CA LEU A 15 13.78 -37.06 3.03
C LEU A 15 14.37 -35.74 2.52
N ALA A 16 13.71 -35.14 1.53
CA ALA A 16 13.90 -33.74 1.23
C ALA A 16 13.41 -32.95 2.46
N ALA A 17 14.33 -32.62 3.35
CA ALA A 17 14.09 -31.57 4.33
C ALA A 17 13.81 -30.30 3.53
N SER A 18 12.55 -29.88 3.48
CA SER A 18 12.19 -28.54 3.08
C SER A 18 12.94 -27.61 4.03
N GLN A 19 14.06 -27.08 3.58
CA GLN A 19 14.63 -25.91 4.20
C GLN A 19 13.59 -24.82 3.97
N THR A 20 12.83 -24.48 5.00
CA THR A 20 12.05 -23.25 5.02
C THR A 20 13.06 -22.12 4.85
N GLN A 21 13.20 -21.68 3.62
CA GLN A 21 14.05 -20.54 3.29
C GLN A 21 13.50 -19.37 4.08
N ARG A 22 14.29 -18.85 5.01
CA ARG A 22 13.88 -17.74 5.86
C ARG A 22 13.51 -16.59 4.94
N ARG A 23 12.31 -16.02 5.15
CA ARG A 23 11.83 -14.89 4.34
C ARG A 23 12.85 -13.76 4.38
N HIS A 24 13.13 -13.18 3.20
CA HIS A 24 14.01 -12.03 3.11
C HIS A 24 13.37 -10.82 3.83
N ASN A 25 14.21 -10.02 4.50
CA ASN A 25 13.73 -8.76 5.07
C ASN A 25 13.49 -7.74 3.95
N GLU A 26 12.23 -7.42 3.69
CA GLU A 26 11.82 -6.46 2.66
C GLU A 26 11.66 -5.04 3.21
N TYR A 27 11.74 -4.85 4.55
CA TYR A 27 11.74 -3.54 5.17
C TYR A 27 13.16 -3.08 5.46
N VAL A 28 13.62 -2.10 4.70
CA VAL A 28 14.98 -1.53 4.79
C VAL A 28 14.87 -0.01 4.77
N VAL A 29 15.44 0.64 5.76
CA VAL A 29 15.59 2.10 5.78
C VAL A 29 17.00 2.42 5.28
N LEU A 30 17.08 3.16 4.18
CA LEU A 30 18.37 3.51 3.56
C LEU A 30 19.18 4.45 4.45
N GLU A 31 20.51 4.34 4.38
CA GLU A 31 21.42 5.23 5.09
C GLU A 31 21.21 6.68 4.63
N GLY A 32 21.10 7.60 5.60
CA GLY A 32 20.86 9.01 5.31
C GLY A 32 19.39 9.42 5.19
N HIS A 33 18.44 8.47 5.20
CA HIS A 33 17.02 8.79 5.30
C HIS A 33 16.69 9.32 6.70
N THR A 34 16.50 10.62 6.81
CA THR A 34 16.30 11.32 8.10
C THR A 34 14.93 11.99 8.22
N GLN A 35 14.33 12.34 7.09
CA GLN A 35 13.05 13.06 7.06
C GLN A 35 11.90 12.06 7.00
N ARG A 36 11.20 11.90 8.14
CA ARG A 36 10.05 11.01 8.27
C ARG A 36 8.73 11.74 8.46
N GLU A 37 8.77 13.06 8.52
CA GLU A 37 7.61 13.89 8.80
C GLU A 37 7.69 15.21 8.05
N ASN A 38 6.58 15.61 7.43
CA ASN A 38 6.40 16.90 6.78
C ASN A 38 4.90 17.25 6.83
N TYR A 39 4.45 17.83 7.96
CA TYR A 39 3.06 18.22 8.15
C TYR A 39 2.93 19.50 8.96
N HIS A 40 1.85 20.24 8.70
CA HIS A 40 1.48 21.48 9.38
C HIS A 40 0.04 21.46 9.89
N SER A 41 -0.80 20.57 9.35
CA SER A 41 -2.20 20.43 9.74
C SER A 41 -2.33 19.77 11.11
N PRO A 42 -3.39 20.10 11.88
CA PRO A 42 -3.67 19.41 13.12
C PRO A 42 -3.82 17.90 12.91
N LEU A 43 -3.16 17.12 13.76
CA LEU A 43 -3.27 15.66 13.71
C LEU A 43 -4.65 15.21 14.20
N PRO A 44 -5.31 14.24 13.55
CA PRO A 44 -6.69 13.86 13.84
C PRO A 44 -6.97 13.52 15.30
N HIS A 45 -6.06 12.82 15.98
CA HIS A 45 -6.20 12.47 17.40
C HIS A 45 -6.17 13.69 18.35
N THR A 46 -5.86 14.88 17.85
CA THR A 46 -5.87 16.12 18.67
C THR A 46 -7.24 16.79 18.67
N TYR A 47 -8.18 16.37 17.80
CA TYR A 47 -9.52 16.95 17.70
C TYR A 47 -10.65 15.91 17.57
N ILE A 48 -10.34 14.63 17.61
CA ILE A 48 -11.28 13.51 17.69
C ILE A 48 -11.09 12.88 19.06
N GLU A 49 -12.13 12.86 19.87
CA GLU A 49 -12.09 12.14 21.16
C GLU A 49 -12.25 10.63 20.90
N GLU A 50 -11.65 9.81 21.76
CA GLU A 50 -11.68 8.36 21.63
C GLU A 50 -13.13 7.83 21.64
N ASP A 51 -13.99 8.38 22.52
CA ASP A 51 -15.41 8.03 22.63
C ASP A 51 -16.27 8.48 21.44
N ASP A 52 -15.73 9.31 20.57
CA ASP A 52 -16.42 9.75 19.36
C ASP A 52 -16.22 8.79 18.17
N LEU A 53 -15.19 7.95 18.23
CA LEU A 53 -14.90 6.97 17.18
C LEU A 53 -15.91 5.80 17.22
N PRO A 54 -16.28 5.26 16.04
CA PRO A 54 -17.15 4.09 16.00
C PRO A 54 -16.44 2.83 16.47
N ASP A 55 -17.19 1.86 17.05
CA ASP A 55 -16.65 0.55 17.44
C ASP A 55 -16.01 -0.22 16.28
N ASN A 56 -16.51 0.00 15.06
CA ASN A 56 -16.03 -0.65 13.85
C ASN A 56 -15.96 0.37 12.72
N TRP A 57 -14.87 0.32 11.95
CA TRP A 57 -14.72 1.12 10.75
C TRP A 57 -13.97 0.35 9.67
N ASP A 58 -14.51 0.34 8.45
CA ASP A 58 -13.91 -0.38 7.33
C ASP A 58 -14.08 0.41 6.02
N TRP A 59 -13.00 0.94 5.50
CA TRP A 59 -13.01 1.67 4.24
C TRP A 59 -13.37 0.81 3.03
N ARG A 60 -13.33 -0.52 3.15
CA ARG A 60 -13.83 -1.44 2.10
C ARG A 60 -15.35 -1.40 1.97
N ASN A 61 -16.05 -0.91 3.01
CA ASN A 61 -17.50 -0.81 3.03
C ASN A 61 -17.99 0.34 3.92
N ALA A 62 -17.44 1.54 3.72
CA ALA A 62 -17.91 2.71 4.45
C ALA A 62 -19.24 3.20 3.85
N TYR A 63 -20.31 3.13 4.63
CA TYR A 63 -21.68 3.51 4.23
C TYR A 63 -22.19 2.76 2.97
N GLY A 64 -21.77 1.52 2.75
CA GLY A 64 -22.15 0.71 1.59
C GLY A 64 -21.32 0.97 0.34
N THR A 65 -20.24 1.75 0.44
CA THR A 65 -19.32 2.08 -0.65
C THR A 65 -17.90 1.65 -0.30
N SER A 66 -17.20 1.04 -1.26
CA SER A 66 -15.77 0.75 -1.13
C SER A 66 -14.94 1.96 -1.52
N PHE A 67 -14.08 2.38 -0.59
CA PHE A 67 -13.10 3.45 -0.80
C PHE A 67 -11.67 2.91 -0.93
N THR A 68 -11.49 1.60 -0.89
CA THR A 68 -10.18 0.99 -1.14
C THR A 68 -10.00 0.63 -2.61
N THR A 69 -8.78 0.75 -3.10
CA THR A 69 -8.33 0.15 -4.35
C THR A 69 -8.19 -1.37 -4.17
N HIS A 70 -8.02 -2.12 -5.26
CA HIS A 70 -7.92 -3.58 -5.17
C HIS A 70 -6.59 -4.05 -4.53
N ALA A 71 -6.58 -5.27 -3.99
CA ALA A 71 -5.37 -5.88 -3.45
C ALA A 71 -4.44 -6.31 -4.60
N LEU A 72 -3.20 -5.84 -4.57
CA LEU A 72 -2.17 -6.11 -5.56
C LEU A 72 -1.33 -7.35 -5.19
N ASN A 73 -0.47 -7.78 -6.11
CA ASN A 73 0.49 -8.85 -5.89
C ASN A 73 1.90 -8.39 -6.29
N GLN A 74 2.75 -8.15 -5.29
CA GLN A 74 4.13 -7.71 -5.49
C GLN A 74 5.04 -8.76 -6.13
N HIS A 75 4.62 -10.03 -6.14
CA HIS A 75 5.41 -11.15 -6.62
C HIS A 75 5.07 -11.58 -8.07
N ILE A 76 4.37 -10.75 -8.82
CA ILE A 76 4.00 -11.00 -10.21
C ILE A 76 4.46 -9.82 -11.08
N PRO A 77 5.20 -10.08 -12.19
CA PRO A 77 5.48 -11.36 -12.85
C PRO A 77 6.57 -12.21 -12.21
N GLN A 78 7.33 -11.70 -11.25
CA GLN A 78 8.34 -12.43 -10.47
C GLN A 78 8.44 -11.91 -9.05
N TYR A 79 9.28 -12.53 -8.21
CA TYR A 79 9.53 -12.06 -6.86
C TYR A 79 10.19 -10.68 -6.87
N CYS A 80 9.62 -9.75 -6.08
CA CYS A 80 10.19 -8.45 -5.80
C CYS A 80 9.80 -8.04 -4.37
N GLY A 81 10.76 -7.64 -3.55
CA GLY A 81 10.56 -7.18 -2.18
C GLY A 81 10.07 -5.73 -2.12
N SER A 82 9.02 -5.40 -2.85
CA SER A 82 8.47 -4.05 -3.00
C SER A 82 7.23 -3.77 -2.13
N CYS A 83 7.03 -4.53 -1.05
CA CYS A 83 5.91 -4.32 -0.11
C CYS A 83 5.84 -2.86 0.39
N TRP A 84 6.98 -2.24 0.60
CA TRP A 84 7.13 -0.86 1.06
C TRP A 84 6.49 0.15 0.09
N ALA A 85 6.68 -0.02 -1.21
CA ALA A 85 6.03 0.80 -2.24
C ALA A 85 4.54 0.45 -2.37
N HIS A 86 4.19 -0.85 -2.33
CA HIS A 86 2.79 -1.31 -2.38
C HIS A 86 1.97 -0.77 -1.21
N GLY A 87 2.44 -0.90 0.02
CA GLY A 87 1.75 -0.40 1.20
C GLY A 87 1.57 1.12 1.18
N ALA A 88 2.64 1.86 0.83
CA ALA A 88 2.60 3.31 0.73
C ALA A 88 1.62 3.80 -0.35
N LEU A 89 1.74 3.30 -1.59
CA LEU A 89 0.94 3.78 -2.71
C LEU A 89 -0.51 3.29 -2.66
N SER A 90 -0.77 2.09 -2.13
CA SER A 90 -2.13 1.63 -1.89
C SER A 90 -2.86 2.52 -0.88
N SER A 91 -2.19 2.89 0.22
CA SER A 91 -2.76 3.81 1.21
C SER A 91 -3.03 5.19 0.62
N LEU A 92 -2.10 5.73 -0.18
CA LEU A 92 -2.27 7.02 -0.84
C LEU A 92 -3.38 6.99 -1.89
N GLY A 93 -3.48 5.94 -2.70
CA GLY A 93 -4.55 5.74 -3.68
C GLY A 93 -5.94 5.66 -3.03
N ASP A 94 -6.07 4.95 -1.91
CA ASP A 94 -7.30 4.90 -1.14
C ASP A 94 -7.69 6.29 -0.60
N ARG A 95 -6.73 7.05 -0.10
CA ARG A 95 -6.96 8.42 0.38
C ARG A 95 -7.40 9.37 -0.74
N ILE A 96 -6.89 9.20 -1.95
CA ILE A 96 -7.38 9.92 -3.13
C ILE A 96 -8.84 9.52 -3.42
N LYS A 97 -9.18 8.23 -3.36
CA LYS A 97 -10.55 7.74 -3.56
C LYS A 97 -11.51 8.28 -2.50
N ILE A 98 -11.06 8.41 -1.25
CA ILE A 98 -11.80 9.05 -0.16
C ILE A 98 -12.00 10.55 -0.44
N ALA A 99 -10.93 11.26 -0.81
CA ALA A 99 -10.96 12.69 -1.10
C ALA A 99 -11.95 13.06 -2.21
N ARG A 100 -12.04 12.22 -3.25
CA ARG A 100 -13.01 12.38 -4.34
C ARG A 100 -14.38 11.74 -4.05
N ASN A 101 -14.60 11.26 -2.82
CA ASN A 101 -15.83 10.61 -2.38
C ASN A 101 -16.27 9.43 -3.26
N ALA A 102 -15.31 8.63 -3.72
CA ALA A 102 -15.47 7.52 -4.67
C ALA A 102 -16.24 7.90 -5.96
N THR A 103 -16.31 9.20 -6.29
CA THR A 103 -16.93 9.67 -7.52
C THR A 103 -15.96 9.63 -8.69
N GLY A 104 -16.50 9.67 -9.92
CA GLY A 104 -15.69 9.72 -11.14
C GLY A 104 -15.35 8.35 -11.75
N GLY A 105 -15.91 7.26 -11.21
CA GLY A 105 -15.88 5.92 -11.83
C GLY A 105 -14.62 5.13 -11.51
N ASP A 106 -13.52 5.34 -12.23
CA ASP A 106 -12.37 4.48 -12.19
C ASP A 106 -11.50 4.65 -10.93
N GLU A 107 -10.84 3.60 -10.53
CA GLU A 107 -9.82 3.63 -9.48
C GLU A 107 -8.60 4.42 -9.96
N ILE A 108 -8.01 5.19 -9.04
CA ILE A 108 -6.72 5.83 -9.26
C ILE A 108 -5.66 4.96 -8.59
N ASN A 109 -4.94 4.18 -9.39
CA ASN A 109 -3.81 3.40 -8.96
C ASN A 109 -2.52 4.15 -9.33
N LEU A 110 -1.58 4.20 -8.40
CA LEU A 110 -0.32 4.92 -8.56
C LEU A 110 0.78 3.97 -9.00
N SER A 111 1.70 4.45 -9.84
CA SER A 111 2.75 3.62 -10.43
C SER A 111 3.80 3.21 -9.39
N ILE A 112 3.73 1.96 -8.96
CA ILE A 112 4.75 1.33 -8.12
C ILE A 112 6.05 1.18 -8.91
N GLN A 113 5.96 0.92 -10.22
CA GLN A 113 7.15 0.77 -11.06
C GLN A 113 7.94 2.07 -11.19
N TYR A 114 7.26 3.22 -11.26
CA TYR A 114 7.95 4.52 -11.23
C TYR A 114 8.78 4.69 -9.95
N ILE A 115 8.25 4.28 -8.81
CA ILE A 115 9.00 4.31 -7.54
C ILE A 115 10.22 3.38 -7.61
N LEU A 116 10.06 2.16 -8.15
CA LEU A 116 11.17 1.22 -8.32
C LEU A 116 12.23 1.71 -9.32
N ASN A 117 11.83 2.49 -10.33
CA ASN A 117 12.75 3.06 -11.31
C ASN A 117 13.52 4.27 -10.79
N CYS A 118 12.84 5.14 -10.02
CA CYS A 118 13.35 6.49 -9.74
C CYS A 118 13.67 6.77 -8.26
N ALA A 119 13.16 5.97 -7.33
CA ALA A 119 13.34 6.21 -5.90
C ALA A 119 14.40 5.31 -5.24
N THR A 120 15.26 4.66 -6.02
CA THR A 120 16.21 3.66 -5.51
C THR A 120 17.11 4.21 -4.41
N ASP A 121 17.58 5.45 -4.55
CA ASP A 121 18.50 6.08 -3.58
C ASP A 121 17.79 6.66 -2.35
N THR A 122 16.45 6.79 -2.39
CA THR A 122 15.66 7.40 -1.30
C THR A 122 14.80 6.36 -0.58
N ALA A 123 14.16 5.49 -1.33
CA ALA A 123 13.13 4.60 -0.82
C ALA A 123 13.50 3.12 -0.83
N GLY A 124 14.19 2.63 -1.88
CA GLY A 124 14.62 1.23 -1.97
C GLY A 124 14.42 0.58 -3.34
N SER A 125 14.53 -0.75 -3.36
CA SER A 125 14.52 -1.57 -4.58
C SER A 125 13.70 -2.86 -4.39
N CYS A 126 13.78 -3.79 -5.35
CA CYS A 126 13.24 -5.15 -5.18
C CYS A 126 13.91 -5.95 -4.04
N HIS A 127 15.05 -5.49 -3.51
CA HIS A 127 15.72 -6.09 -2.35
C HIS A 127 15.26 -5.50 -1.01
N GLY A 128 14.29 -4.61 -1.02
CA GLY A 128 13.71 -3.98 0.15
C GLY A 128 13.77 -2.47 0.11
N GLY A 129 13.02 -1.83 0.99
CA GLY A 129 12.94 -0.39 1.11
C GLY A 129 11.98 0.07 2.20
N SER A 130 11.65 1.35 2.20
CA SER A 130 10.83 1.97 3.23
C SER A 130 9.66 2.76 2.66
N HIS A 131 8.51 2.62 3.31
CA HIS A 131 7.28 3.36 2.97
C HIS A 131 7.41 4.86 3.25
N THR A 132 8.16 5.25 4.28
CA THR A 132 8.47 6.66 4.56
C THR A 132 9.39 7.27 3.51
N GLY A 133 10.37 6.50 3.01
CA GLY A 133 11.21 6.90 1.86
C GLY A 133 10.41 7.08 0.59
N THR A 134 9.36 6.28 0.38
CA THR A 134 8.43 6.46 -0.74
C THR A 134 7.73 7.81 -0.68
N TYR A 135 7.19 8.19 0.48
CA TYR A 135 6.52 9.48 0.65
C TYR A 135 7.50 10.66 0.50
N GLU A 136 8.69 10.54 1.07
CA GLU A 136 9.74 11.53 0.93
C GLU A 136 10.12 11.73 -0.54
N PHE A 137 10.33 10.65 -1.29
CA PHE A 137 10.65 10.72 -2.72
C PHE A 137 9.55 11.41 -3.53
N ILE A 138 8.26 11.09 -3.29
CA ILE A 138 7.14 11.73 -4.00
C ILE A 138 7.10 13.23 -3.72
N VAL A 139 7.39 13.67 -2.50
CA VAL A 139 7.49 15.10 -2.18
C VAL A 139 8.68 15.74 -2.87
N GLN A 140 9.83 15.08 -2.92
CA GLN A 140 11.04 15.59 -3.58
C GLN A 140 10.89 15.66 -5.11
N SER A 141 10.31 14.64 -5.73
CA SER A 141 10.05 14.58 -7.16
C SER A 141 8.89 15.48 -7.61
N GLY A 142 8.00 15.83 -6.66
CA GLY A 142 6.82 16.65 -6.88
C GLY A 142 5.61 15.90 -7.43
N PHE A 143 5.71 14.61 -7.76
CA PHE A 143 4.60 13.81 -8.27
C PHE A 143 4.86 12.30 -8.19
N VAL A 144 3.78 11.52 -8.35
CA VAL A 144 3.80 10.11 -8.73
C VAL A 144 2.79 9.89 -9.86
N PRO A 145 3.18 9.30 -11.01
CA PRO A 145 2.25 9.07 -12.12
C PRO A 145 1.26 7.94 -11.79
N TYR A 146 0.16 7.89 -12.54
CA TYR A 146 -0.76 6.76 -12.46
C TYR A 146 -0.13 5.51 -13.10
N ASP A 147 -0.55 4.33 -12.67
CA ASP A 147 0.02 3.03 -13.07
C ASP A 147 -0.13 2.74 -14.57
N THR A 148 -1.13 3.36 -15.23
CA THR A 148 -1.28 3.27 -16.68
C THR A 148 -0.12 3.90 -17.46
N CYS A 149 0.62 4.82 -16.84
CA CYS A 149 1.85 5.40 -17.40
C CYS A 149 2.99 4.40 -17.43
N GLN A 150 3.14 3.66 -16.36
CA GLN A 150 4.19 2.65 -16.17
C GLN A 150 3.64 1.51 -15.30
N PRO A 151 3.19 0.41 -15.91
CA PRO A 151 2.62 -0.73 -15.18
C PRO A 151 3.71 -1.46 -14.38
N TYR A 152 3.29 -2.14 -13.31
CA TYR A 152 4.20 -2.88 -12.45
C TYR A 152 4.87 -4.05 -13.15
N LEU A 153 6.18 -4.13 -13.09
CA LEU A 153 7.02 -5.15 -13.73
C LEU A 153 7.78 -6.03 -12.74
N ALA A 154 7.71 -5.73 -11.44
CA ALA A 154 8.47 -6.41 -10.39
C ALA A 154 10.00 -6.39 -10.62
N CYS A 155 10.52 -5.29 -11.14
CA CYS A 155 11.93 -5.10 -11.47
C CYS A 155 12.45 -3.77 -10.91
N SER A 156 13.70 -3.75 -10.51
CA SER A 156 14.46 -2.54 -10.16
C SER A 156 15.86 -2.61 -10.79
N SER A 157 16.65 -1.56 -10.69
CA SER A 157 18.01 -1.51 -11.26
C SER A 157 18.93 -2.64 -10.78
N GLU A 158 18.63 -3.22 -9.62
CA GLU A 158 19.39 -4.33 -9.03
C GLU A 158 18.85 -5.72 -9.44
N SER A 159 17.75 -5.78 -10.19
CA SER A 159 17.14 -7.03 -10.64
C SER A 159 17.81 -7.49 -11.93
N THR A 160 18.76 -8.42 -11.82
CA THR A 160 19.61 -8.85 -12.93
C THR A 160 19.26 -10.23 -13.48
N GLU A 161 18.27 -10.91 -12.90
CA GLU A 161 17.91 -12.27 -13.26
C GLU A 161 16.47 -12.38 -13.79
N GLY A 162 16.24 -13.42 -14.60
CA GLY A 162 14.93 -13.79 -15.10
C GLY A 162 14.36 -12.76 -16.06
N PHE A 163 13.09 -12.43 -15.88
CA PHE A 163 12.41 -11.45 -16.73
C PHE A 163 13.08 -10.08 -16.70
N CYS A 164 13.61 -9.67 -15.56
CA CYS A 164 14.20 -8.34 -15.37
C CYS A 164 15.52 -8.12 -16.12
N GLU A 165 16.22 -9.17 -16.54
CA GLU A 165 17.45 -9.04 -17.36
C GLU A 165 17.22 -8.22 -18.63
N HIS A 166 15.97 -8.20 -19.13
CA HIS A 166 15.58 -7.54 -20.37
C HIS A 166 14.70 -6.30 -20.15
N VAL A 167 14.54 -5.85 -18.90
CA VAL A 167 13.72 -4.69 -18.55
C VAL A 167 14.61 -3.48 -18.30
N ASP A 168 14.36 -2.40 -19.01
CA ASP A 168 14.97 -1.11 -18.70
C ASP A 168 14.25 -0.44 -17.52
N THR A 169 14.95 -0.37 -16.38
CA THR A 169 14.47 0.23 -15.13
C THR A 169 15.15 1.56 -14.83
N THR A 170 15.86 2.16 -15.80
CA THR A 170 16.48 3.48 -15.60
C THR A 170 15.42 4.54 -15.35
N CYS A 171 15.71 5.50 -14.47
CA CYS A 171 14.83 6.66 -14.26
C CYS A 171 14.95 7.61 -15.44
N SER A 172 14.04 7.47 -16.40
CA SER A 172 13.97 8.25 -17.63
C SER A 172 12.53 8.69 -17.93
N ALA A 173 12.34 9.63 -18.84
CA ALA A 173 11.01 10.06 -19.27
C ALA A 173 10.19 8.88 -19.83
N ALA A 174 10.80 8.05 -20.66
CA ALA A 174 10.17 6.83 -21.21
C ALA A 174 9.75 5.81 -20.15
N ASN A 175 10.48 5.73 -19.03
CA ASN A 175 10.17 4.84 -17.92
C ASN A 175 9.37 5.53 -16.80
N THR A 176 8.94 6.78 -17.03
CA THR A 176 7.99 7.52 -16.21
C THR A 176 6.58 7.41 -16.79
N CYS A 177 6.40 7.81 -18.05
CA CYS A 177 5.13 7.67 -18.76
C CYS A 177 5.34 7.54 -20.27
N LYS A 178 4.72 6.55 -20.89
CA LYS A 178 4.79 6.32 -22.33
C LYS A 178 3.55 5.65 -22.88
N THR A 179 3.33 5.79 -24.18
CA THR A 179 2.44 4.94 -24.97
C THR A 179 3.18 4.38 -26.18
N CYS A 180 2.74 3.26 -26.69
CA CYS A 180 3.36 2.64 -27.87
C CYS A 180 2.31 2.50 -28.96
N ASP A 181 2.66 2.87 -30.19
CA ASP A 181 1.78 2.82 -31.35
C ASP A 181 1.56 1.38 -31.85
N THR A 182 0.81 1.26 -32.94
CA THR A 182 0.48 -0.02 -33.57
C THR A 182 1.71 -0.75 -34.10
N PHE A 183 1.55 -2.05 -34.31
CA PHE A 183 2.59 -2.99 -34.74
C PHE A 183 3.34 -2.57 -36.01
N GLY A 184 4.43 -1.85 -35.86
CA GLY A 184 5.47 -1.67 -36.87
C GLY A 184 6.57 -2.71 -36.66
N GLY A 185 6.44 -3.92 -37.16
CA GLY A 185 7.41 -4.98 -36.90
C GLY A 185 7.11 -5.73 -35.60
N MET A 186 7.99 -5.67 -34.61
CA MET A 186 7.85 -6.40 -33.33
C MET A 186 7.54 -5.45 -32.16
N GLY A 187 6.37 -4.79 -32.15
CA GLY A 187 5.88 -4.12 -30.97
C GLY A 187 5.75 -2.58 -31.03
N GLY A 188 5.80 -1.98 -32.23
CA GLY A 188 5.57 -0.54 -32.40
C GLY A 188 6.70 0.37 -31.90
N GLN A 189 6.49 1.68 -31.99
CA GLN A 189 7.37 2.69 -31.42
C GLN A 189 6.71 3.30 -30.18
N CYS A 190 7.48 3.44 -29.11
CA CYS A 190 7.00 4.06 -27.87
C CYS A 190 7.34 5.55 -27.86
N THR A 191 6.37 6.37 -27.50
CA THR A 191 6.50 7.83 -27.36
C THR A 191 6.37 8.19 -25.88
N GLU A 192 7.29 9.00 -25.41
CA GLU A 192 7.26 9.57 -24.06
C GLU A 192 6.08 10.54 -23.92
N ILE A 193 5.49 10.57 -22.71
CA ILE A 193 4.37 11.45 -22.38
C ILE A 193 4.81 12.39 -21.26
N ASP A 194 5.05 13.66 -21.60
CA ASP A 194 5.54 14.67 -20.64
C ASP A 194 4.40 15.20 -19.74
N VAL A 195 3.18 15.25 -20.27
CA VAL A 195 2.00 15.73 -19.55
C VAL A 195 1.10 14.54 -19.26
N MET A 196 1.10 14.05 -18.02
CA MET A 196 0.51 12.78 -17.64
C MET A 196 -0.37 12.90 -16.40
N PRO A 197 -1.35 11.98 -16.23
CA PRO A 197 -2.10 11.87 -14.99
C PRO A 197 -1.17 11.52 -13.83
N ASN A 198 -1.28 12.27 -12.74
CA ASN A 198 -0.42 12.11 -11.58
C ASN A 198 -1.11 12.55 -10.28
N ALA A 199 -0.46 12.26 -9.16
CA ALA A 199 -0.82 12.74 -7.84
C ALA A 199 0.42 13.28 -7.11
N THR A 200 0.17 14.16 -6.13
CA THR A 200 1.19 14.73 -5.24
C THR A 200 0.87 14.39 -3.78
N ILE A 201 1.82 14.61 -2.90
CA ILE A 201 1.62 14.55 -1.45
C ILE A 201 1.69 15.96 -0.88
N ALA A 202 0.66 16.35 -0.11
CA ALA A 202 0.63 17.63 0.62
C ALA A 202 1.41 17.52 1.93
N GLU A 203 1.18 16.45 2.68
CA GLU A 203 1.75 16.22 4.00
C GLU A 203 1.96 14.72 4.24
N TYR A 204 2.94 14.36 5.07
CA TYR A 204 3.11 13.00 5.57
C TYR A 204 3.72 12.99 6.97
N GLY A 205 3.47 11.93 7.72
CA GLY A 205 4.00 11.77 9.06
C GLY A 205 3.92 10.32 9.54
N THR A 206 4.35 10.11 10.78
CA THR A 206 4.47 8.79 11.39
C THR A 206 3.86 8.72 12.77
N TYR A 207 3.45 7.50 13.16
CA TYR A 207 3.12 7.12 14.54
C TYR A 207 3.91 5.87 14.91
N SER A 208 4.23 5.71 16.18
CA SER A 208 4.94 4.53 16.65
C SER A 208 4.51 4.12 18.05
N PHE A 209 4.31 2.84 18.26
CA PHE A 209 4.10 2.25 19.58
C PHE A 209 5.21 2.62 20.58
N LEU A 210 6.44 2.75 20.10
CA LEU A 210 7.58 3.08 20.98
C LEU A 210 7.50 4.49 21.57
N THR A 211 6.87 5.43 20.86
CA THR A 211 6.75 6.82 21.30
C THR A 211 5.46 7.08 22.09
N ASN A 212 4.39 6.31 21.84
CA ASN A 212 3.11 6.48 22.51
C ASN A 212 2.37 5.13 22.69
N PRO A 213 2.84 4.22 23.55
CA PRO A 213 2.24 2.89 23.69
C PRO A 213 0.76 2.90 24.09
N SER A 214 0.35 3.82 24.95
CA SER A 214 -1.03 3.90 25.48
C SER A 214 -2.00 4.61 24.54
N GLY A 215 -1.53 5.49 23.66
CA GLY A 215 -2.37 6.28 22.76
C GLY A 215 -2.27 5.87 21.30
N ILE A 216 -1.49 4.83 20.97
CA ILE A 216 -1.22 4.45 19.57
C ILE A 216 -2.50 4.03 18.83
N VAL A 217 -3.39 3.30 19.48
CA VAL A 217 -4.65 2.86 18.88
C VAL A 217 -5.50 4.07 18.50
N HIS A 218 -5.68 5.01 19.44
CA HIS A 218 -6.43 6.24 19.20
C HIS A 218 -5.80 7.08 18.05
N GLN A 219 -4.46 7.20 18.02
CA GLN A 219 -3.77 7.90 16.94
C GLN A 219 -4.06 7.27 15.57
N ILE A 220 -3.92 5.95 15.45
CA ILE A 220 -4.13 5.23 14.20
C ILE A 220 -5.61 5.24 13.80
N GLN A 221 -6.53 4.97 14.73
CA GLN A 221 -7.98 4.99 14.46
C GLN A 221 -8.44 6.38 14.00
N SER A 222 -8.01 7.43 14.70
CA SER A 222 -8.32 8.82 14.35
C SER A 222 -7.83 9.18 12.95
N GLU A 223 -6.59 8.78 12.60
CA GLU A 223 -6.02 9.03 11.28
C GLU A 223 -6.77 8.27 10.19
N ILE A 224 -7.03 6.97 10.40
CA ILE A 224 -7.79 6.15 9.44
C ILE A 224 -9.21 6.70 9.26
N PHE A 225 -9.91 7.05 10.34
CA PHE A 225 -11.25 7.58 10.27
C PHE A 225 -11.30 8.94 9.57
N ALA A 226 -10.37 9.84 9.90
CA ALA A 226 -10.34 11.20 9.36
C ALA A 226 -9.94 11.24 7.89
N ARG A 227 -8.84 10.56 7.54
CA ARG A 227 -8.12 10.77 6.28
C ARG A 227 -7.99 9.52 5.43
N GLY A 228 -8.12 8.33 6.01
CA GLY A 228 -8.04 7.06 5.28
C GLY A 228 -6.90 6.13 5.71
N PRO A 229 -6.71 5.02 5.00
CA PRO A 229 -5.73 3.98 5.31
C PRO A 229 -4.31 4.51 5.55
N VAL A 230 -3.56 3.76 6.38
CA VAL A 230 -2.16 4.04 6.71
C VAL A 230 -1.27 2.86 6.31
N ALA A 231 -0.04 3.14 5.91
CA ALA A 231 0.97 2.10 5.70
C ALA A 231 1.65 1.77 7.03
N THR A 232 2.01 0.50 7.24
CA THR A 232 2.67 0.09 8.49
C THR A 232 3.53 -1.14 8.31
N GLY A 233 4.46 -1.32 9.24
CA GLY A 233 5.30 -2.49 9.31
C GLY A 233 4.66 -3.68 10.01
N VAL A 234 5.06 -4.89 9.66
CA VAL A 234 4.66 -6.13 10.33
C VAL A 234 5.75 -7.19 10.20
N ASN A 235 5.84 -8.11 11.16
CA ASN A 235 6.55 -9.36 10.95
C ASN A 235 5.64 -10.33 10.18
N ALA A 236 5.97 -10.58 8.93
CA ALA A 236 5.18 -11.44 8.06
C ALA A 236 5.45 -12.94 8.21
N GLU A 237 6.54 -13.36 8.89
CA GLU A 237 6.88 -14.79 9.00
C GLU A 237 5.73 -15.63 9.60
N PRO A 238 5.07 -15.21 10.71
CA PRO A 238 4.00 -16.00 11.30
C PRO A 238 2.69 -16.03 10.50
N ILE A 239 2.52 -15.15 9.52
CA ILE A 239 1.29 -15.02 8.74
C ILE A 239 1.42 -15.49 7.28
N VAL A 240 2.56 -16.07 6.88
CA VAL A 240 2.75 -16.57 5.49
C VAL A 240 1.65 -17.55 5.09
N GLU A 241 1.25 -18.45 5.99
CA GLU A 241 0.22 -19.47 5.76
C GLU A 241 -1.18 -19.06 6.30
N TYR A 242 -1.39 -17.77 6.56
CA TYR A 242 -2.66 -17.29 7.06
C TYR A 242 -3.78 -17.50 6.02
N VAL A 243 -4.89 -18.11 6.47
CA VAL A 243 -6.08 -18.40 5.65
C VAL A 243 -7.35 -17.71 6.17
N GLY A 244 -7.29 -17.16 7.39
CA GLY A 244 -8.43 -16.46 8.01
C GLY A 244 -8.39 -16.50 9.54
N GLY A 245 -9.28 -15.71 10.15
CA GLY A 245 -9.38 -15.58 11.60
C GLY A 245 -8.66 -14.34 12.14
N ARG A 246 -8.45 -14.30 13.46
CA ARG A 246 -7.84 -13.17 14.16
C ARG A 246 -6.46 -13.53 14.66
N VAL A 247 -5.45 -12.82 14.19
CA VAL A 247 -4.06 -13.00 14.63
C VAL A 247 -3.87 -12.33 15.98
N ASN A 248 -3.32 -13.07 16.93
CA ASN A 248 -2.97 -12.57 18.26
C ASN A 248 -1.60 -13.14 18.64
N ASP A 249 -0.55 -12.47 18.21
CA ASP A 249 0.83 -12.85 18.53
C ASP A 249 1.61 -11.65 19.04
N THR A 250 1.70 -11.56 20.36
CA THR A 250 2.33 -10.47 21.10
C THR A 250 3.73 -10.82 21.62
N LYS A 251 4.32 -11.90 21.10
CA LYS A 251 5.67 -12.31 21.49
C LYS A 251 6.70 -11.27 21.03
N ILE A 252 7.51 -10.79 21.94
CA ILE A 252 8.47 -9.73 21.68
C ILE A 252 9.45 -10.05 20.54
N TRP A 253 9.83 -11.31 20.38
CA TRP A 253 10.73 -11.74 19.30
C TRP A 253 10.06 -11.86 17.93
N HIS A 254 8.71 -11.75 17.88
CA HIS A 254 7.93 -11.64 16.65
C HIS A 254 7.59 -10.18 16.28
N MET A 255 8.06 -9.19 17.05
CA MET A 255 7.81 -7.77 16.77
C MET A 255 8.85 -7.14 15.82
N MET A 256 9.79 -7.92 15.27
CA MET A 256 10.76 -7.42 14.31
C MET A 256 10.10 -7.29 12.93
N VAL A 257 9.86 -6.06 12.52
CA VAL A 257 9.26 -5.73 11.22
C VAL A 257 10.17 -6.17 10.07
N ASN A 258 9.59 -6.86 9.11
CA ASN A 258 10.27 -7.31 7.88
C ASN A 258 9.43 -7.16 6.61
N HIS A 259 8.23 -6.57 6.73
CA HIS A 259 7.25 -6.42 5.66
C HIS A 259 6.38 -5.18 5.89
N ILE A 260 5.90 -4.55 4.82
CA ILE A 260 5.01 -3.39 4.90
C ILE A 260 3.64 -3.74 4.31
N VAL A 261 2.60 -3.31 5.01
CA VAL A 261 1.18 -3.54 4.72
C VAL A 261 0.37 -2.25 4.86
N SER A 262 -0.95 -2.30 4.67
CA SER A 262 -1.85 -1.14 4.82
C SER A 262 -3.01 -1.45 5.75
N ILE A 263 -3.17 -0.68 6.85
CA ILE A 263 -4.36 -0.78 7.71
C ILE A 263 -5.49 0.03 7.07
N VAL A 264 -6.62 -0.62 6.78
CA VAL A 264 -7.77 -0.01 6.11
C VAL A 264 -8.97 0.22 7.03
N GLY A 265 -8.90 -0.26 8.28
CA GLY A 265 -9.97 -0.15 9.25
C GLY A 265 -9.73 -1.00 10.50
N TRP A 266 -10.76 -1.15 11.29
CA TRP A 266 -10.76 -1.98 12.50
C TRP A 266 -12.14 -2.57 12.79
N GLU A 267 -12.15 -3.64 13.56
CA GLU A 267 -13.34 -4.25 14.14
C GLU A 267 -13.15 -4.48 15.63
N THR A 268 -14.23 -4.36 16.40
CA THR A 268 -14.25 -4.73 17.83
C THR A 268 -14.94 -6.07 17.99
N ASP A 269 -14.29 -7.00 18.66
CA ASP A 269 -14.88 -8.28 19.03
C ASP A 269 -15.97 -8.08 20.10
N PRO A 270 -17.24 -8.40 19.82
CA PRO A 270 -18.32 -8.15 20.73
C PRO A 270 -18.25 -9.00 22.03
N ASP A 271 -17.54 -10.12 21.98
CA ASP A 271 -17.45 -11.04 23.12
C ASP A 271 -16.33 -10.64 24.10
N THR A 272 -15.23 -10.10 23.57
CA THR A 272 -14.03 -9.80 24.36
C THR A 272 -13.76 -8.31 24.50
N GLY A 273 -14.36 -7.46 23.66
CA GLY A 273 -14.06 -6.03 23.55
C GLY A 273 -12.70 -5.73 22.90
N ASN A 274 -11.96 -6.73 22.44
CA ASN A 274 -10.69 -6.52 21.78
C ASN A 274 -10.87 -5.90 20.40
N VAL A 275 -10.04 -4.93 20.08
CA VAL A 275 -9.97 -4.30 18.76
C VAL A 275 -8.99 -5.07 17.87
N TYR A 276 -9.35 -5.26 16.60
CA TYR A 276 -8.52 -5.89 15.58
C TYR A 276 -8.40 -4.98 14.36
N TRP A 277 -7.18 -4.73 13.93
CA TRP A 277 -6.91 -4.04 12.68
C TRP A 277 -7.33 -4.90 11.49
N ILE A 278 -7.95 -4.29 10.50
CA ILE A 278 -8.23 -4.87 9.17
C ILE A 278 -7.09 -4.42 8.26
N VAL A 279 -6.29 -5.37 7.79
CA VAL A 279 -5.02 -5.07 7.13
C VAL A 279 -5.00 -5.65 5.73
N ARG A 280 -4.68 -4.82 4.73
CA ARG A 280 -4.45 -5.25 3.34
C ARG A 280 -2.99 -5.62 3.15
N ASN A 281 -2.76 -6.81 2.57
CA ASN A 281 -1.47 -7.29 2.12
C ASN A 281 -1.28 -7.07 0.62
N SER A 282 -0.07 -7.33 0.12
CA SER A 282 0.33 -7.23 -1.28
C SER A 282 0.75 -8.58 -1.90
N TRP A 283 0.03 -9.65 -1.54
CA TRP A 283 0.30 -11.02 -2.01
C TRP A 283 -0.85 -11.61 -2.84
N GLY A 284 -1.70 -10.75 -3.41
CA GLY A 284 -2.85 -11.13 -4.23
C GLY A 284 -4.07 -11.55 -3.41
N GLN A 285 -5.22 -11.59 -4.09
CA GLN A 285 -6.51 -11.88 -3.45
C GLN A 285 -6.70 -13.36 -3.08
N TYR A 286 -5.86 -14.27 -3.56
CA TYR A 286 -5.90 -15.68 -3.17
C TYR A 286 -5.24 -15.96 -1.80
N TRP A 287 -4.50 -15.00 -1.24
CA TRP A 287 -3.93 -15.11 0.09
C TRP A 287 -4.90 -14.54 1.14
N GLY A 288 -4.98 -15.21 2.31
CA GLY A 288 -5.76 -14.77 3.46
C GLY A 288 -7.25 -14.58 3.16
N GLU A 289 -7.83 -13.54 3.70
CA GLU A 289 -9.22 -13.16 3.52
C GLU A 289 -9.36 -12.22 2.31
N MET A 290 -9.24 -12.76 1.10
CA MET A 290 -9.24 -12.00 -0.16
C MET A 290 -8.15 -10.91 -0.23
N GLY A 291 -6.94 -11.25 0.24
CA GLY A 291 -5.79 -10.34 0.29
C GLY A 291 -5.66 -9.56 1.59
N TYR A 292 -6.52 -9.83 2.57
CA TYR A 292 -6.55 -9.15 3.87
C TYR A 292 -6.30 -10.12 5.02
N PHE A 293 -5.98 -9.57 6.19
CA PHE A 293 -5.92 -10.30 7.45
C PHE A 293 -6.36 -9.40 8.61
N ARG A 294 -6.68 -10.01 9.76
CA ARG A 294 -7.07 -9.31 10.98
C ARG A 294 -6.08 -9.58 12.10
N ILE A 295 -5.66 -8.53 12.79
CA ILE A 295 -4.61 -8.61 13.81
C ILE A 295 -4.94 -7.74 15.02
N LEU A 296 -4.67 -8.26 16.22
CA LEU A 296 -4.95 -7.61 17.48
C LEU A 296 -4.28 -6.23 17.58
N ALA A 297 -5.06 -5.22 17.93
CA ALA A 297 -4.65 -3.84 18.14
C ALA A 297 -4.23 -3.57 19.58
N GLY A 298 -3.41 -2.52 19.79
CA GLY A 298 -3.02 -2.01 21.10
C GLY A 298 -1.98 -2.84 21.85
N HIS A 299 -1.51 -3.91 21.25
CA HIS A 299 -0.54 -4.83 21.85
C HIS A 299 0.73 -4.99 21.00
N ASN A 300 0.87 -4.18 19.99
CA ASN A 300 1.94 -4.26 18.99
C ASN A 300 2.13 -5.70 18.43
N SER A 301 1.02 -6.39 18.17
CA SER A 301 1.02 -7.77 17.68
C SER A 301 1.82 -7.84 16.37
N LEU A 302 2.81 -8.72 16.29
CA LEU A 302 3.76 -8.84 15.16
C LEU A 302 4.43 -7.51 14.77
N GLY A 303 4.51 -6.52 15.65
CA GLY A 303 5.09 -5.21 15.35
C GLY A 303 4.22 -4.26 14.53
N ILE A 304 2.92 -4.54 14.37
CA ILE A 304 2.01 -3.81 13.48
C ILE A 304 1.87 -2.31 13.79
N GLU A 305 2.21 -1.88 14.98
CA GLU A 305 2.07 -0.50 15.45
C GLU A 305 3.43 0.22 15.60
N MET A 306 4.54 -0.40 15.15
CA MET A 306 5.89 0.13 15.31
C MET A 306 6.23 1.22 14.28
N GLU A 307 5.87 1.03 13.03
CA GLU A 307 6.32 1.82 11.89
C GLU A 307 5.12 2.26 11.04
N VAL A 308 4.18 2.97 11.70
CA VAL A 308 2.96 3.47 11.03
C VAL A 308 3.26 4.78 10.32
N ALA A 309 2.91 4.90 9.04
CA ALA A 309 3.07 6.12 8.27
C ALA A 309 1.82 6.44 7.46
N TRP A 310 1.56 7.72 7.30
CA TRP A 310 0.45 8.26 6.54
C TRP A 310 0.92 9.38 5.62
N ALA A 311 0.21 9.56 4.49
CA ALA A 311 0.41 10.68 3.60
C ALA A 311 -0.94 11.22 3.13
N THR A 312 -1.11 12.53 3.16
CA THR A 312 -2.30 13.20 2.66
C THR A 312 -2.06 13.58 1.20
N PRO A 313 -2.97 13.21 0.27
CA PRO A 313 -2.86 13.63 -1.12
C PRO A 313 -2.94 15.16 -1.21
N GLY A 314 -2.14 15.73 -2.09
CA GLY A 314 -2.22 17.13 -2.46
C GLY A 314 -3.09 17.31 -3.72
N GLU A 315 -2.46 17.52 -4.86
CA GLU A 315 -3.13 17.57 -6.15
C GLU A 315 -3.22 16.18 -6.77
N PHE A 316 -4.31 15.88 -7.46
CA PHE A 316 -4.46 14.65 -8.25
C PHE A 316 -5.36 14.86 -9.45
N THR A 317 -5.05 14.20 -10.56
CA THR A 317 -5.78 14.32 -11.82
C THR A 317 -7.09 13.52 -11.76
N VAL A 318 -8.24 14.16 -12.07
CA VAL A 318 -9.57 13.52 -12.08
C VAL A 318 -10.31 13.71 -13.39
N HIS A 319 -9.74 14.40 -14.35
CA HIS A 319 -10.35 14.68 -15.64
C HIS A 319 -9.56 14.11 -16.79
N ASN A 320 -10.20 14.11 -17.97
CA ASN A 320 -9.68 13.57 -19.19
C ASN A 320 -8.32 14.21 -19.56
N PHE A 321 -7.39 13.36 -19.90
CA PHE A 321 -6.04 13.71 -20.35
C PHE A 321 -5.87 13.19 -21.78
N PRO A 322 -6.45 13.88 -22.80
CA PRO A 322 -6.50 13.34 -24.14
C PRO A 322 -5.12 13.17 -24.72
N CYS A 323 -4.81 11.93 -25.04
CA CYS A 323 -3.57 11.53 -25.67
C CYS A 323 -3.92 10.55 -26.80
N TYR A 324 -3.41 10.75 -28.01
CA TYR A 324 -3.59 9.77 -29.08
C TYR A 324 -2.77 8.52 -28.79
N GLU A 325 -3.20 7.39 -29.36
CA GLU A 325 -2.51 6.12 -29.16
C GLU A 325 -1.03 6.18 -29.54
N ASP A 326 -0.70 6.91 -30.59
CA ASP A 326 0.67 7.14 -31.06
C ASP A 326 1.43 8.22 -30.25
N GLY A 327 0.82 8.83 -29.25
CA GLY A 327 1.40 9.88 -28.44
C GLY A 327 1.50 11.24 -29.12
N ALA A 328 0.98 11.43 -30.34
CA ALA A 328 1.21 12.62 -31.16
C ALA A 328 0.71 13.93 -30.53
N ASN A 329 -0.26 13.90 -29.62
CA ASN A 329 -0.81 15.07 -28.94
C ASN A 329 -0.60 15.07 -27.41
N CYS A 330 0.19 14.15 -26.87
CA CYS A 330 0.44 14.05 -25.44
C CYS A 330 1.42 15.12 -24.94
N ASN A 331 2.36 15.51 -25.77
CA ASN A 331 3.49 16.37 -25.44
C ASN A 331 3.39 17.69 -26.18
N GLY A 332 2.64 18.65 -25.70
CA GLY A 332 2.67 19.95 -26.33
C GLY A 332 1.42 20.79 -26.23
N SER A 333 1.41 21.89 -26.98
CA SER A 333 0.41 22.96 -26.94
C SER A 333 -1.02 22.56 -27.34
N GLY A 334 -1.23 21.34 -27.79
CA GLY A 334 -2.56 20.79 -28.13
C GLY A 334 -3.16 19.88 -27.05
N ALA A 335 -2.37 19.44 -26.06
CA ALA A 335 -2.89 18.65 -24.96
C ALA A 335 -3.80 19.50 -24.07
N VAL A 336 -5.00 19.05 -23.85
CA VAL A 336 -5.88 19.65 -22.84
C VAL A 336 -5.35 19.20 -21.49
N VAL A 337 -4.71 20.10 -20.78
CA VAL A 337 -4.21 19.83 -19.42
C VAL A 337 -5.38 19.44 -18.53
N GLY A 338 -5.33 18.27 -17.94
CA GLY A 338 -6.31 17.82 -16.98
C GLY A 338 -6.37 18.77 -15.79
N THR A 339 -7.54 18.96 -15.24
CA THR A 339 -7.71 19.71 -14.00
C THR A 339 -7.27 18.83 -12.83
N HIS A 340 -6.41 19.35 -11.98
CA HIS A 340 -6.08 18.72 -10.70
C HIS A 340 -7.10 19.18 -9.64
N VAL A 341 -7.49 18.27 -8.79
CA VAL A 341 -8.19 18.59 -7.55
C VAL A 341 -7.15 18.69 -6.46
N TYR A 342 -7.13 19.81 -5.77
CA TYR A 342 -6.28 20.02 -4.60
C TYR A 342 -7.05 19.68 -3.33
N GLN A 343 -6.48 18.81 -2.52
CA GLN A 343 -6.96 18.58 -1.15
C GLN A 343 -6.18 19.46 -0.18
N ASP A 344 -6.89 20.25 0.60
CA ASP A 344 -6.33 21.09 1.65
C ASP A 344 -6.51 20.37 3.00
N PRO A 345 -5.44 19.80 3.58
CA PRO A 345 -5.54 19.05 4.85
C PRO A 345 -6.06 19.89 6.01
N SER A 346 -5.91 21.22 5.96
CA SER A 346 -6.42 22.10 7.00
C SER A 346 -7.97 22.12 7.09
N LYS A 347 -8.67 21.65 6.05
CA LYS A 347 -10.13 21.54 6.00
C LYS A 347 -10.66 20.21 6.54
N ASP A 348 -9.82 19.26 6.83
CA ASP A 348 -10.22 17.93 7.29
C ASP A 348 -11.03 17.96 8.58
N VAL A 349 -10.72 18.88 9.50
CA VAL A 349 -11.45 19.02 10.78
C VAL A 349 -12.96 19.16 10.56
N GLN A 350 -13.38 19.98 9.62
CA GLN A 350 -14.81 20.16 9.32
C GLN A 350 -15.43 18.91 8.68
N ALA A 351 -14.74 18.32 7.70
CA ALA A 351 -15.17 17.10 7.03
C ALA A 351 -15.29 15.92 8.00
N VAL A 352 -14.38 15.81 8.95
CA VAL A 352 -14.41 14.78 10.00
C VAL A 352 -15.59 14.98 10.94
N LYS A 353 -15.85 16.20 11.41
CA LYS A 353 -17.03 16.51 12.24
C LYS A 353 -18.34 16.11 11.55
N GLU A 354 -18.47 16.39 10.26
CA GLU A 354 -19.64 16.00 9.47
C GLU A 354 -19.74 14.47 9.32
N ARG A 355 -18.61 13.77 9.22
CA ARG A 355 -18.58 12.30 9.19
C ARG A 355 -18.99 11.69 10.52
N LEU A 356 -18.48 12.19 11.64
CA LEU A 356 -18.89 11.77 12.99
C LEU A 356 -20.40 11.94 13.22
N LEU A 357 -20.97 13.07 12.79
CA LEU A 357 -22.41 13.30 12.89
C LEU A 357 -23.21 12.30 12.05
N ARG A 358 -22.77 12.01 10.81
CA ARG A 358 -23.44 11.02 9.95
C ARG A 358 -23.38 9.62 10.54
N ASP A 359 -22.25 9.24 11.10
CA ASP A 359 -22.07 7.92 11.74
C ASP A 359 -23.02 7.77 12.93
N LYS A 360 -23.05 8.73 13.84
CA LYS A 360 -23.99 8.76 14.97
C LYS A 360 -25.46 8.69 14.53
N GLU A 361 -25.85 9.40 13.47
CA GLU A 361 -27.20 9.33 12.92
C GLU A 361 -27.55 7.94 12.37
N GLN A 362 -26.59 7.28 11.70
CA GLN A 362 -26.79 5.92 11.19
C GLN A 362 -26.94 4.90 12.32
N GLN A 363 -26.12 4.97 13.35
CA GLN A 363 -26.23 4.12 14.52
C GLN A 363 -27.59 4.27 15.22
N ILE A 364 -28.08 5.49 15.40
CA ILE A 364 -29.41 5.76 15.96
C ILE A 364 -30.51 5.16 15.08
N LYS A 365 -30.41 5.28 13.74
CA LYS A 365 -31.38 4.68 12.81
C LYS A 365 -31.40 3.14 12.89
N LEU A 366 -30.25 2.52 13.06
CA LEU A 366 -30.13 1.06 13.22
C LEU A 366 -30.73 0.57 14.55
N LEU A 367 -30.50 1.30 15.65
CA LEU A 367 -31.07 0.99 16.96
C LEU A 367 -32.61 1.11 16.97
N ARG A 368 -33.20 2.04 16.20
CA ARG A 368 -34.66 2.22 16.09
C ARG A 368 -35.33 1.16 15.21
N ARG A 369 -34.59 0.36 14.44
CA ARG A 369 -35.10 -0.72 13.59
C ARG A 369 -35.06 -2.09 14.25
N LYS A 370 -34.36 -2.23 15.37
CA LYS A 370 -34.39 -3.41 16.27
C LYS A 370 -35.49 -3.27 17.32
#